data_788b18a859a160a6af6bfe0b69ce3390
#
_entry.id   788b18a859a160a6af6bfe0b69ce3390
#
_cell.length_a   1.000
_cell.length_b   1.000
_cell.length_c   1.000
_cell.angle_alpha   90.00
_cell.angle_beta   90.00
_cell.angle_gamma   90.00
#
_symmetry.space_group_name_H-M   'P 1'
#
loop_
_entity.id
_entity.type
_entity.pdbx_description
1 polymer ?
#
loop_
_entity_poly.entity_id
_entity_poly.type
_entity_poly.pdbx_seq_one_letter_code
_entity_poly.pdbx_strand_id
1 'polypeptide(L)'
;MKKQDLPKIIPVFPLGNFIIFPNTTVPLNIFEPRYIEMINDSMKTNKLIGLIQPKQNKLNAIPDLHEIGCLGKITNFKDVDGRYLIDLKGLTRFKVIKEIKSNKAYRTCEITFDNYEDDLNIQKKELKFSDLELIFKDLKSLFEKKGYIINWKSLEKQDLNETINALAMASPFSLEEKQ
;
A
#
# COMPACT_ATOMS: atom_id res chain seq x y z
N MET A 1 3.63 -15.93 -3.58
CA MET A 1 3.83 -16.19 -2.14
C MET A 1 2.57 -16.86 -1.63
N LYS A 2 2.66 -17.98 -0.90
CA LYS A 2 1.47 -18.65 -0.37
C LYS A 2 1.09 -18.00 0.96
N LYS A 3 -0.20 -17.99 1.35
CA LYS A 3 -0.69 -17.45 2.63
C LYS A 3 0.08 -17.99 3.85
N GLN A 4 0.49 -19.25 3.80
CA GLN A 4 1.24 -19.92 4.86
C GLN A 4 2.65 -19.34 5.10
N ASP A 5 3.21 -18.63 4.11
CA ASP A 5 4.54 -18.04 4.18
C ASP A 5 4.49 -16.58 4.69
N LEU A 6 3.29 -16.04 4.94
CA LEU A 6 3.12 -14.68 5.39
C LEU A 6 3.26 -14.57 6.92
N PRO A 7 3.96 -13.53 7.42
CA PRO A 7 4.13 -13.32 8.85
C PRO A 7 2.82 -12.90 9.51
N LYS A 8 2.58 -13.39 10.73
CA LYS A 8 1.45 -12.96 11.57
C LYS A 8 1.74 -11.64 12.32
N ILE A 9 3.01 -11.28 12.45
CA ILE A 9 3.47 -10.08 13.15
C ILE A 9 4.36 -9.30 12.17
N ILE A 10 4.04 -8.03 11.97
CA ILE A 10 4.77 -7.16 11.04
C ILE A 10 5.07 -5.80 11.66
N PRO A 11 6.19 -5.17 11.28
CA PRO A 11 6.38 -3.74 11.50
C PRO A 11 5.38 -2.98 10.62
N VAL A 12 4.80 -1.91 11.16
CA VAL A 12 3.85 -1.08 10.41
C VAL A 12 4.37 0.34 10.28
N PHE A 13 4.14 0.89 9.10
CA PHE A 13 4.45 2.26 8.74
C PHE A 13 3.15 3.06 8.63
N PRO A 14 2.77 3.81 9.68
CA PRO A 14 1.65 4.74 9.61
C PRO A 14 2.01 5.89 8.68
N LEU A 15 1.42 5.93 7.50
CA LEU A 15 1.63 6.99 6.53
C LEU A 15 0.31 7.70 6.24
N GLY A 16 0.16 8.92 6.76
CA GLY A 16 -0.97 9.78 6.44
C GLY A 16 -0.94 10.21 4.98
N ASN A 17 -2.09 10.43 4.41
CA ASN A 17 -2.27 10.97 3.06
C ASN A 17 -1.85 10.05 1.90
N PHE A 18 -1.57 8.77 2.16
CA PHE A 18 -1.19 7.84 1.11
C PHE A 18 -1.66 6.41 1.41
N ILE A 19 -2.25 5.75 0.42
CA ILE A 19 -2.67 4.34 0.47
C ILE A 19 -2.00 3.59 -0.67
N ILE A 20 -1.44 2.42 -0.38
CA ILE A 20 -0.93 1.49 -1.39
C ILE A 20 -1.93 0.36 -1.60
N PHE A 21 -2.16 -0.01 -2.86
CA PHE A 21 -2.98 -1.16 -3.22
C PHE A 21 -2.10 -2.38 -3.57
N PRO A 22 -2.63 -3.60 -3.50
CA PRO A 22 -1.96 -4.79 -3.99
C PRO A 22 -1.51 -4.62 -5.46
N ASN A 23 -0.36 -5.23 -5.79
CA ASN A 23 0.26 -5.20 -7.13
C ASN A 23 0.70 -3.82 -7.64
N THR A 24 0.69 -2.79 -6.80
CA THR A 24 1.26 -1.48 -7.15
C THR A 24 2.63 -1.31 -6.50
N THR A 25 3.48 -0.47 -7.07
CA THR A 25 4.80 -0.15 -6.53
C THR A 25 4.91 1.36 -6.33
N VAL A 26 5.41 1.75 -5.16
CA VAL A 26 5.57 3.16 -4.80
C VAL A 26 6.97 3.45 -4.30
N PRO A 27 7.57 4.57 -4.75
CA PRO A 27 8.81 5.05 -4.19
C PRO A 27 8.53 5.77 -2.86
N LEU A 28 9.31 5.45 -1.83
CA LEU A 28 9.23 6.10 -0.53
C LEU A 28 10.61 6.65 -0.15
N ASN A 29 10.60 7.86 0.42
CA ASN A 29 11.79 8.48 1.00
C ASN A 29 11.68 8.44 2.52
N ILE A 30 12.52 7.63 3.15
CA ILE A 30 12.52 7.38 4.59
C ILE A 30 13.67 8.16 5.23
N PHE A 31 13.33 9.03 6.15
CA PHE A 31 14.31 9.90 6.84
C PHE A 31 14.11 9.99 8.36
N GLU A 32 12.93 9.60 8.87
CA GLU A 32 12.69 9.57 10.30
C GLU A 32 13.46 8.42 10.96
N PRO A 33 14.21 8.64 12.08
CA PRO A 33 15.04 7.62 12.71
C PRO A 33 14.30 6.32 13.04
N ARG A 34 13.05 6.42 13.52
CA ARG A 34 12.22 5.24 13.83
C ARG A 34 11.92 4.37 12.60
N TYR A 35 11.75 4.99 11.45
CA TYR A 35 11.47 4.24 10.20
C TYR A 35 12.75 3.76 9.54
N ILE A 36 13.87 4.45 9.72
CA ILE A 36 15.20 3.93 9.34
C ILE A 36 15.50 2.65 10.13
N GLU A 37 15.25 2.63 11.46
CA GLU A 37 15.37 1.41 12.27
C GLU A 37 14.47 0.28 11.73
N MET A 38 13.20 0.59 11.44
CA MET A 38 12.23 -0.35 10.88
C MET A 38 12.71 -0.98 9.57
N ILE A 39 13.20 -0.16 8.64
CA ILE A 39 13.74 -0.65 7.36
C ILE A 39 14.96 -1.51 7.59
N ASN A 40 15.90 -1.09 8.43
CA ASN A 40 17.10 -1.88 8.73
C ASN A 40 16.75 -3.27 9.29
N ASP A 41 15.78 -3.35 10.19
CA ASP A 41 15.34 -4.63 10.75
C ASP A 41 14.60 -5.47 9.71
N SER A 42 13.75 -4.86 8.89
CA SER A 42 13.04 -5.55 7.82
C SER A 42 13.99 -6.09 6.75
N MET A 43 15.06 -5.35 6.42
CA MET A 43 16.08 -5.79 5.44
C MET A 43 16.87 -7.01 5.90
N LYS A 44 17.03 -7.22 7.22
CA LYS A 44 17.68 -8.41 7.80
C LYS A 44 16.79 -9.65 7.79
N THR A 45 15.50 -9.50 7.51
CA THR A 45 14.51 -10.58 7.55
C THR A 45 13.88 -10.83 6.18
N ASN A 46 12.59 -10.64 6.07
CA ASN A 46 11.79 -10.94 4.87
C ASN A 46 11.51 -9.73 3.97
N LYS A 47 11.99 -8.54 4.34
CA LYS A 47 11.79 -7.27 3.64
C LYS A 47 10.32 -6.85 3.54
N LEU A 48 9.51 -7.26 4.53
CA LEU A 48 8.08 -6.97 4.58
C LEU A 48 7.78 -5.89 5.61
N ILE A 49 6.97 -4.92 5.23
CA ILE A 49 6.40 -3.88 6.11
C ILE A 49 4.93 -3.68 5.78
N GLY A 50 4.12 -3.31 6.75
CA GLY A 50 2.73 -2.95 6.55
C GLY A 50 2.57 -1.45 6.38
N LEU A 51 1.98 -1.00 5.28
CA LEU A 51 1.55 0.39 5.14
C LEU A 51 0.12 0.51 5.64
N ILE A 52 -0.15 1.49 6.52
CA ILE A 52 -1.47 1.66 7.14
C ILE A 52 -1.76 3.14 7.40
N GLN A 53 -3.04 3.52 7.31
CA GLN A 53 -3.45 4.89 7.61
C GLN A 53 -3.57 5.12 9.12
N PRO A 54 -3.05 6.23 9.66
CA PRO A 54 -3.39 6.70 10.99
C PRO A 54 -4.80 7.33 10.96
N LYS A 55 -5.61 7.05 11.98
CA LYS A 55 -6.90 7.73 12.17
C LYS A 55 -6.65 9.18 12.56
N GLN A 56 -7.43 10.09 12.00
CA GLN A 56 -7.37 11.52 12.36
C GLN A 56 -8.04 11.75 13.74
N ASN A 57 -7.38 11.33 14.82
CA ASN A 57 -7.81 11.62 16.17
C ASN A 57 -7.04 12.80 16.75
N LYS A 58 -7.72 13.93 16.95
CA LYS A 58 -7.14 15.16 17.54
C LYS A 58 -6.83 15.04 19.05
N LEU A 59 -7.25 13.96 19.71
CA LEU A 59 -7.18 13.82 21.17
C LEU A 59 -5.95 13.03 21.67
N ASN A 60 -5.33 12.21 20.84
CA ASN A 60 -4.21 11.35 21.25
C ASN A 60 -2.89 11.84 20.62
N ALA A 61 -1.83 11.91 21.44
CA ALA A 61 -0.47 12.23 20.97
C ALA A 61 0.04 11.23 19.92
N ILE A 62 -0.44 9.97 19.99
CA ILE A 62 -0.19 8.89 19.00
C ILE A 62 -1.53 8.52 18.41
N PRO A 63 -1.73 8.71 17.10
CA PRO A 63 -3.00 8.39 16.46
C PRO A 63 -3.25 6.88 16.43
N ASP A 64 -4.50 6.47 16.61
CA ASP A 64 -4.93 5.10 16.35
C ASP A 64 -4.71 4.75 14.87
N LEU A 65 -4.62 3.46 14.58
CA LEU A 65 -4.53 2.97 13.21
C LEU A 65 -5.91 2.60 12.67
N HIS A 66 -6.09 2.72 11.36
CA HIS A 66 -7.19 2.04 10.68
C HIS A 66 -7.03 0.52 10.83
N GLU A 67 -8.11 -0.23 10.64
CA GLU A 67 -8.07 -1.68 10.79
C GLU A 67 -7.42 -2.38 9.59
N ILE A 68 -7.54 -1.80 8.42
CA ILE A 68 -7.07 -2.40 7.17
C ILE A 68 -5.82 -1.64 6.70
N GLY A 69 -4.80 -2.39 6.32
CA GLY A 69 -3.60 -1.89 5.67
C GLY A 69 -3.17 -2.80 4.52
N CYS A 70 -2.08 -2.47 3.87
CA CYS A 70 -1.49 -3.27 2.81
C CYS A 70 -0.07 -3.70 3.17
N LEU A 71 0.20 -5.00 3.10
CA LEU A 71 1.53 -5.58 3.23
C LEU A 71 2.33 -5.26 1.98
N GLY A 72 3.48 -4.64 2.15
CA GLY A 72 4.39 -4.34 1.07
C GLY A 72 5.73 -5.04 1.24
N LYS A 73 6.37 -5.35 0.11
CA LYS A 73 7.73 -5.88 0.05
C LYS A 73 8.67 -4.81 -0.49
N ILE A 74 9.77 -4.59 0.21
CA ILE A 74 10.85 -3.72 -0.25
C ILE A 74 11.56 -4.44 -1.41
N THR A 75 11.42 -3.88 -2.62
CA THR A 75 11.98 -4.45 -3.86
C THR A 75 13.26 -3.76 -4.29
N ASN A 76 13.43 -2.50 -3.93
CA ASN A 76 14.64 -1.72 -4.17
C ASN A 76 14.99 -0.94 -2.90
N PHE A 77 16.29 -0.72 -2.68
CA PHE A 77 16.81 0.00 -1.53
C PHE A 77 18.07 0.77 -1.93
N LYS A 78 18.13 2.03 -1.57
CA LYS A 78 19.31 2.88 -1.73
C LYS A 78 19.46 3.78 -0.52
N ASP A 79 20.66 3.83 0.06
CA ASP A 79 21.04 4.82 1.07
C ASP A 79 21.61 6.05 0.36
N VAL A 80 21.06 7.21 0.68
CA VAL A 80 21.51 8.51 0.17
C VAL A 80 21.66 9.47 1.36
N ASP A 81 22.88 9.61 1.84
CA ASP A 81 23.23 10.52 2.95
C ASP A 81 22.36 10.32 4.21
N GLY A 82 22.14 9.07 4.59
CA GLY A 82 21.35 8.69 5.77
C GLY A 82 19.84 8.74 5.56
N ARG A 83 19.37 8.97 4.32
CA ARG A 83 17.99 8.81 3.91
C ARG A 83 17.86 7.55 3.07
N TYR A 84 16.79 6.79 3.28
CA TYR A 84 16.56 5.57 2.53
C TYR A 84 15.52 5.80 1.44
N LEU A 85 15.93 5.61 0.20
CA LEU A 85 15.03 5.55 -0.94
C LEU A 85 14.69 4.08 -1.17
N ILE A 86 13.41 3.73 -1.07
CA ILE A 86 12.94 2.37 -1.26
C ILE A 86 11.81 2.33 -2.27
N ASP A 87 11.72 1.23 -3.02
CA ASP A 87 10.51 0.88 -3.75
C ASP A 87 9.74 -0.18 -2.94
N LEU A 88 8.52 0.14 -2.57
CA LEU A 88 7.64 -0.75 -1.85
C LEU A 88 6.56 -1.29 -2.80
N LYS A 89 6.58 -2.61 -3.03
CA LYS A 89 5.56 -3.31 -3.83
C LYS A 89 4.47 -3.85 -2.91
N GLY A 90 3.23 -3.38 -3.07
CA GLY A 90 2.06 -3.91 -2.39
C GLY A 90 1.80 -5.37 -2.79
N LEU A 91 1.54 -6.22 -1.80
CA LEU A 91 1.31 -7.65 -1.99
C LEU A 91 -0.15 -8.04 -1.74
N THR A 92 -0.66 -7.71 -0.55
CA THR A 92 -2.00 -8.10 -0.12
C THR A 92 -2.46 -7.18 1.01
N ARG A 93 -3.76 -7.01 1.12
CA ARG A 93 -4.36 -6.35 2.29
C ARG A 93 -4.21 -7.23 3.52
N PHE A 94 -4.22 -6.61 4.68
CA PHE A 94 -4.29 -7.28 5.97
C PHE A 94 -5.25 -6.55 6.90
N LYS A 95 -5.78 -7.27 7.90
CA LYS A 95 -6.51 -6.68 9.00
C LYS A 95 -5.66 -6.72 10.26
N VAL A 96 -5.59 -5.60 10.98
CA VAL A 96 -4.96 -5.52 12.30
C VAL A 96 -5.83 -6.24 13.32
N ILE A 97 -5.23 -7.17 14.06
CA ILE A 97 -5.85 -7.82 15.21
C ILE A 97 -5.59 -6.97 16.46
N LYS A 98 -4.32 -6.64 16.69
CA LYS A 98 -3.89 -5.76 17.79
C LYS A 98 -2.50 -5.19 17.55
N GLU A 99 -2.22 -4.08 18.20
CA GLU A 99 -0.86 -3.54 18.28
C GLU A 99 -0.09 -4.23 19.40
N ILE A 100 1.18 -4.57 19.13
CA ILE A 100 2.07 -5.25 20.06
C ILE A 100 3.01 -4.20 20.66
N LYS A 101 3.03 -4.11 21.99
CA LYS A 101 4.02 -3.30 22.68
C LYS A 101 5.41 -3.91 22.50
N SER A 102 6.36 -3.14 22.02
CA SER A 102 7.75 -3.53 21.81
C SER A 102 8.70 -2.41 22.26
N ASN A 103 9.97 -2.75 22.46
CA ASN A 103 11.03 -1.77 22.75
C ASN A 103 11.57 -1.09 21.47
N LYS A 104 10.91 -1.28 20.33
CA LYS A 104 11.29 -0.67 19.07
C LYS A 104 10.75 0.75 18.96
N ALA A 105 11.46 1.62 18.25
CA ALA A 105 11.01 2.98 18.00
C ALA A 105 9.81 3.03 17.01
N TYR A 106 9.56 1.95 16.28
CA TYR A 106 8.44 1.81 15.34
C TYR A 106 7.36 0.87 15.87
N ARG A 107 6.17 0.99 15.30
CA ARG A 107 4.98 0.20 15.70
C ARG A 107 5.02 -1.19 15.08
N THR A 108 4.49 -2.17 15.81
CA THR A 108 4.39 -3.57 15.37
C THR A 108 2.97 -4.06 15.64
N CYS A 109 2.37 -4.76 14.67
CA CYS A 109 1.01 -5.28 14.79
C CYS A 109 0.96 -6.78 14.55
N GLU A 110 0.09 -7.46 15.30
CA GLU A 110 -0.44 -8.75 14.94
C GLU A 110 -1.56 -8.56 13.91
N ILE A 111 -1.52 -9.34 12.85
CA ILE A 111 -2.38 -9.17 11.68
C ILE A 111 -2.95 -10.49 11.19
N THR A 112 -4.04 -10.40 10.43
CA THR A 112 -4.59 -11.53 9.67
C THR A 112 -4.78 -11.15 8.20
N PHE A 113 -4.71 -12.17 7.34
CA PHE A 113 -4.99 -12.06 5.90
C PHE A 113 -6.34 -12.69 5.52
N ASP A 114 -7.13 -13.09 6.51
CA ASP A 114 -8.46 -13.64 6.26
C ASP A 114 -9.32 -12.61 5.51
N ASN A 115 -10.05 -13.10 4.50
CA ASN A 115 -10.82 -12.32 3.52
C ASN A 115 -9.99 -11.58 2.46
N TYR A 116 -8.67 -11.76 2.39
CA TYR A 116 -7.79 -11.09 1.40
C TYR A 116 -6.93 -12.08 0.62
N GLU A 117 -7.27 -13.36 0.63
CA GLU A 117 -6.54 -14.41 -0.10
C GLU A 117 -6.52 -14.17 -1.61
N ASP A 118 -7.57 -13.55 -2.13
CA ASP A 118 -7.69 -13.23 -3.56
C ASP A 118 -6.64 -12.21 -4.02
N ASP A 119 -6.13 -11.36 -3.13
CA ASP A 119 -5.05 -10.43 -3.45
C ASP A 119 -3.74 -11.16 -3.80
N LEU A 120 -3.53 -12.38 -3.25
CA LEU A 120 -2.36 -13.24 -3.50
C LEU A 120 -2.56 -14.16 -4.69
N ASN A 121 -3.81 -14.54 -4.94
CA ASN A 121 -4.21 -15.39 -6.03
C ASN A 121 -4.58 -14.50 -7.21
N ILE A 122 -3.60 -14.13 -8.01
CA ILE A 122 -3.86 -13.54 -9.32
C ILE A 122 -4.47 -14.66 -10.20
N GLN A 123 -5.67 -15.11 -9.87
CA GLN A 123 -6.51 -15.71 -10.89
C GLN A 123 -6.81 -14.57 -11.86
N LYS A 124 -6.16 -14.61 -13.00
CA LYS A 124 -6.49 -13.79 -14.14
C LYS A 124 -7.94 -14.12 -14.52
N LYS A 125 -8.91 -13.51 -13.82
CA LYS A 125 -10.20 -13.31 -14.48
C LYS A 125 -9.82 -12.47 -15.69
N GLU A 126 -10.04 -13.02 -16.87
CA GLU A 126 -9.83 -12.31 -18.13
C GLU A 126 -10.86 -11.19 -18.29
N LEU A 127 -10.81 -10.20 -17.39
CA LEU A 127 -11.52 -8.95 -17.60
C LEU A 127 -10.77 -8.22 -18.72
N LYS A 128 -11.51 -7.84 -19.74
CA LYS A 128 -10.97 -7.02 -20.85
C LYS A 128 -11.29 -5.57 -20.61
N PHE A 129 -10.47 -4.67 -21.14
CA PHE A 129 -10.76 -3.23 -21.11
C PHE A 129 -12.15 -2.90 -21.67
N SER A 130 -12.61 -3.66 -22.69
CA SER A 130 -13.97 -3.54 -23.25
C SER A 130 -15.07 -3.73 -22.22
N ASP A 131 -14.86 -4.56 -21.20
CA ASP A 131 -15.87 -4.86 -20.17
C ASP A 131 -16.03 -3.70 -19.17
N LEU A 132 -15.05 -2.79 -19.13
CA LEU A 132 -14.96 -1.66 -18.23
C LEU A 132 -14.98 -0.31 -18.96
N GLU A 133 -15.32 -0.29 -20.26
CA GLU A 133 -15.24 0.91 -21.11
C GLU A 133 -16.01 2.11 -20.54
N LEU A 134 -17.21 1.89 -19.99
CA LEU A 134 -18.01 2.94 -19.36
C LEU A 134 -17.32 3.49 -18.12
N ILE A 135 -16.77 2.62 -17.28
CA ILE A 135 -16.06 3.02 -16.06
C ILE A 135 -14.82 3.85 -16.43
N PHE A 136 -14.04 3.42 -17.42
CA PHE A 136 -12.87 4.17 -17.89
C PHE A 136 -13.25 5.52 -18.49
N LYS A 137 -14.38 5.60 -19.21
CA LYS A 137 -14.90 6.85 -19.76
C LYS A 137 -15.27 7.84 -18.64
N ASP A 138 -15.95 7.36 -17.60
CA ASP A 138 -16.36 8.19 -16.46
C ASP A 138 -15.14 8.64 -15.65
N LEU A 139 -14.19 7.74 -15.40
CA LEU A 139 -12.92 8.05 -14.75
C LEU A 139 -12.15 9.10 -15.54
N LYS A 140 -12.06 8.96 -16.87
CA LYS A 140 -11.39 9.94 -17.73
C LYS A 140 -12.00 11.33 -17.56
N SER A 141 -13.34 11.42 -17.62
CA SER A 141 -14.04 12.68 -17.40
C SER A 141 -13.78 13.27 -16.01
N LEU A 142 -13.74 12.43 -14.98
CA LEU A 142 -13.43 12.85 -13.61
C LEU A 142 -12.02 13.43 -13.48
N PHE A 143 -11.02 12.73 -14.01
CA PHE A 143 -9.62 13.16 -13.97
C PHE A 143 -9.42 14.47 -14.74
N GLU A 144 -9.99 14.60 -15.93
CA GLU A 144 -9.95 15.82 -16.73
C GLU A 144 -10.58 17.02 -16.01
N LYS A 145 -11.77 16.84 -15.42
CA LYS A 145 -12.45 17.88 -14.62
C LYS A 145 -11.64 18.33 -13.40
N LYS A 146 -10.81 17.45 -12.86
CA LYS A 146 -9.92 17.74 -11.72
C LYS A 146 -8.53 18.24 -12.15
N GLY A 147 -8.27 18.41 -13.47
CA GLY A 147 -7.02 18.93 -14.01
C GLY A 147 -5.88 17.91 -14.08
N TYR A 148 -6.17 16.60 -13.96
CA TYR A 148 -5.16 15.56 -14.09
C TYR A 148 -4.96 15.20 -15.57
N ILE A 149 -3.70 15.07 -15.97
CA ILE A 149 -3.33 14.61 -17.32
C ILE A 149 -2.84 13.17 -17.20
N ILE A 150 -3.56 12.24 -17.82
CA ILE A 150 -3.25 10.82 -17.82
C ILE A 150 -3.04 10.33 -19.25
N ASN A 151 -1.98 9.56 -19.46
CA ASN A 151 -1.73 8.89 -20.74
C ASN A 151 -2.52 7.56 -20.81
N TRP A 152 -3.79 7.64 -21.18
CA TRP A 152 -4.71 6.50 -21.29
C TRP A 152 -4.20 5.41 -22.24
N LYS A 153 -3.61 5.79 -23.37
CA LYS A 153 -3.04 4.83 -24.34
C LYS A 153 -1.90 3.98 -23.77
N SER A 154 -1.17 4.52 -22.81
CA SER A 154 -0.11 3.77 -22.10
C SER A 154 -0.71 2.80 -21.10
N LEU A 155 -1.80 3.17 -20.44
CA LEU A 155 -2.49 2.33 -19.45
C LEU A 155 -3.17 1.12 -20.09
N GLU A 156 -3.76 1.27 -21.28
CA GLU A 156 -4.42 0.17 -22.02
C GLU A 156 -3.45 -0.96 -22.41
N LYS A 157 -2.14 -0.72 -22.37
CA LYS A 157 -1.10 -1.71 -22.67
C LYS A 157 -0.60 -2.48 -21.44
N GLN A 158 -1.02 -2.08 -20.25
CA GLN A 158 -0.61 -2.68 -18.99
C GLN A 158 -1.62 -3.77 -18.55
N ASP A 159 -1.25 -4.54 -17.54
CA ASP A 159 -2.18 -5.47 -16.91
C ASP A 159 -3.37 -4.70 -16.33
N LEU A 160 -4.58 -5.18 -16.61
CA LEU A 160 -5.81 -4.47 -16.24
C LEU A 160 -5.95 -4.31 -14.72
N ASN A 161 -5.57 -5.33 -13.93
CA ASN A 161 -5.67 -5.25 -12.47
C ASN A 161 -4.68 -4.25 -11.89
N GLU A 162 -3.44 -4.23 -12.41
CA GLU A 162 -2.44 -3.24 -12.02
C GLU A 162 -2.90 -1.83 -12.41
N THR A 163 -3.50 -1.68 -13.58
CA THR A 163 -4.05 -0.40 -14.06
C THR A 163 -5.19 0.10 -13.18
N ILE A 164 -6.14 -0.76 -12.81
CA ILE A 164 -7.26 -0.39 -11.90
C ILE A 164 -6.73 0.06 -10.56
N ASN A 165 -5.80 -0.68 -9.95
CA ASN A 165 -5.21 -0.32 -8.67
C ASN A 165 -4.41 0.98 -8.74
N ALA A 166 -3.63 1.18 -9.79
CA ALA A 166 -2.88 2.43 -10.00
C ALA A 166 -3.81 3.64 -10.18
N LEU A 167 -4.89 3.48 -10.95
CA LEU A 167 -5.90 4.53 -11.13
C LEU A 167 -6.64 4.83 -9.82
N ALA A 168 -7.00 3.81 -9.04
CA ALA A 168 -7.62 3.99 -7.74
C ALA A 168 -6.70 4.77 -6.78
N MET A 169 -5.40 4.46 -6.77
CA MET A 169 -4.41 5.21 -5.98
C MET A 169 -4.29 6.67 -6.43
N ALA A 170 -4.19 6.90 -7.75
CA ALA A 170 -4.03 8.24 -8.33
C ALA A 170 -5.33 9.04 -8.35
N SER A 171 -6.48 8.40 -8.13
CA SER A 171 -7.79 9.06 -8.22
C SER A 171 -7.91 10.24 -7.26
N PRO A 172 -8.69 11.27 -7.60
CA PRO A 172 -8.93 12.43 -6.74
C PRO A 172 -9.97 12.15 -5.64
N PHE A 173 -10.10 10.90 -5.23
CA PHE A 173 -10.92 10.48 -4.10
C PHE A 173 -10.25 10.86 -2.77
N SER A 174 -11.03 11.08 -1.74
CA SER A 174 -10.53 11.24 -0.38
C SER A 174 -9.86 9.95 0.10
N LEU A 175 -9.04 10.06 1.14
CA LEU A 175 -8.40 8.88 1.73
C LEU A 175 -9.42 7.91 2.33
N GLU A 176 -10.51 8.42 2.88
CA GLU A 176 -11.61 7.64 3.44
C GLU A 176 -12.31 6.82 2.35
N GLU A 177 -12.53 7.42 1.18
CA GLU A 177 -13.11 6.71 0.03
C GLU A 177 -12.17 5.66 -0.55
N LYS A 178 -10.85 5.86 -0.46
CA LYS A 178 -9.85 4.87 -0.88
C LYS A 178 -9.64 3.76 0.13
N GLN A 179 -9.82 4.05 1.45
CA GLN A 179 -9.71 3.11 2.56
C GLN A 179 -10.89 2.13 2.59
#